data_5749917f6a426cf6d21edde2f4ef488b
#
_entry.id   5749917f6a426cf6d21edde2f4ef488b
#
_cell.length_a   1.000
_cell.length_b   1.000
_cell.length_c   1.000
_cell.angle_alpha   90.00
_cell.angle_beta   90.00
_cell.angle_gamma   90.00
#
_symmetry.space_group_name_H-M   'P 1'
#
loop_
_entity.id
_entity.type
_entity.pdbx_description
1 polymer ?
#
loop_
_entity_poly.entity_id
_entity_poly.type
_entity_poly.pdbx_seq_one_letter_code
_entity_poly.pdbx_strand_id
1 'polypeptide(L)'
;MMPVVQDRKAQICALLKSIETGEPEPIAVFNQQQYIQHNPHTQEGSEGLEELFKRLSQTSPRVNIVRAFEDGDYVFAHTEYDFVRSNIGFGVFRFENDHVVEHWDNIQPRQDPNISGLTLVEGPSEATDHNLTETNRQTVSAFVETVLVRRQFAQLEDHFEGSELIQHNPQLSNGVKAFRAALEERNGAGFTIEYPRLHRVLAEGNFVLSVSEGSRNDVHSSFYDLFRLSKGKLAEHWGTIEDIPPHSAWKNDNGKF
;
A
#
# COMPACT_ATOMS: atom_id res chain seq x y z
N MET A 1 -9.39 -6.64 -35.93
CA MET A 1 -9.02 -7.34 -34.72
C MET A 1 -9.09 -6.30 -33.62
N MET A 2 -10.00 -6.44 -32.65
CA MET A 2 -9.94 -5.56 -31.49
C MET A 2 -8.66 -5.92 -30.72
N PRO A 3 -7.91 -4.93 -30.21
CA PRO A 3 -6.78 -5.23 -29.35
C PRO A 3 -7.30 -6.04 -28.14
N VAL A 4 -6.63 -7.13 -27.84
CA VAL A 4 -6.88 -7.88 -26.59
C VAL A 4 -6.47 -6.90 -25.48
N VAL A 5 -7.45 -6.39 -24.74
CA VAL A 5 -7.16 -5.59 -23.55
C VAL A 5 -6.44 -6.54 -22.59
N GLN A 6 -5.16 -6.34 -22.40
CA GLN A 6 -4.39 -7.13 -21.45
C GLN A 6 -4.88 -6.77 -20.06
N ASP A 7 -5.21 -7.78 -19.26
CA ASP A 7 -5.59 -7.62 -17.86
C ASP A 7 -4.37 -7.18 -17.05
N ARG A 8 -4.30 -5.90 -16.73
CA ARG A 8 -3.19 -5.28 -16.00
C ARG A 8 -3.00 -5.89 -14.61
N LYS A 9 -4.09 -6.24 -13.92
CA LYS A 9 -4.01 -6.94 -12.63
C LYS A 9 -3.35 -8.31 -12.80
N ALA A 10 -3.76 -9.06 -13.80
CA ALA A 10 -3.14 -10.37 -14.09
C ALA A 10 -1.65 -10.22 -14.42
N GLN A 11 -1.26 -9.20 -15.18
CA GLN A 11 0.16 -8.93 -15.49
C GLN A 11 0.97 -8.62 -14.21
N ILE A 12 0.45 -7.77 -13.32
CA ILE A 12 1.15 -7.45 -12.07
C ILE A 12 1.18 -8.65 -11.13
N CYS A 13 0.11 -9.44 -11.06
CA CYS A 13 0.12 -10.68 -10.27
C CYS A 13 1.15 -11.69 -10.81
N ALA A 14 1.25 -11.86 -12.12
CA ALA A 14 2.28 -12.70 -12.75
C ALA A 14 3.69 -12.16 -12.47
N LEU A 15 3.90 -10.84 -12.59
CA LEU A 15 5.16 -10.20 -12.26
C LEU A 15 5.59 -10.45 -10.81
N LEU A 16 4.71 -10.19 -9.86
CA LEU A 16 5.02 -10.42 -8.44
C LEU A 16 5.28 -11.91 -8.16
N LYS A 17 4.51 -12.80 -8.78
CA LYS A 17 4.69 -14.24 -8.64
C LYS A 17 5.99 -14.75 -9.27
N SER A 18 6.48 -14.07 -10.31
CA SER A 18 7.76 -14.42 -10.94
C SER A 18 8.97 -14.30 -10.01
N ILE A 19 8.86 -13.50 -8.94
CA ILE A 19 9.88 -13.46 -7.88
C ILE A 19 10.02 -14.85 -7.23
N GLU A 20 8.92 -15.57 -7.03
CA GLU A 20 8.93 -16.92 -6.45
C GLU A 20 9.31 -17.98 -7.49
N THR A 21 8.73 -17.91 -8.71
CA THR A 21 8.91 -18.95 -9.72
C THR A 21 10.23 -18.84 -10.46
N GLY A 22 10.84 -17.65 -10.49
CA GLY A 22 12.03 -17.36 -11.27
C GLY A 22 11.78 -17.25 -12.77
N GLU A 23 10.52 -17.20 -13.22
CA GLU A 23 10.16 -17.02 -14.62
C GLU A 23 10.52 -15.61 -15.09
N PRO A 24 11.29 -15.45 -16.18
CA PRO A 24 11.74 -14.13 -16.63
C PRO A 24 10.70 -13.37 -17.48
N GLU A 25 9.74 -14.07 -18.09
CA GLU A 25 8.80 -13.47 -19.05
C GLU A 25 7.93 -12.35 -18.46
N PRO A 26 7.43 -12.43 -17.20
CA PRO A 26 6.60 -11.37 -16.63
C PRO A 26 7.33 -10.02 -16.48
N ILE A 27 8.66 -10.03 -16.42
CA ILE A 27 9.46 -8.79 -16.34
C ILE A 27 9.29 -7.92 -17.61
N ALA A 28 8.91 -8.54 -18.73
CA ALA A 28 8.65 -7.81 -19.98
C ALA A 28 7.48 -6.81 -19.90
N VAL A 29 6.69 -6.83 -18.82
CA VAL A 29 5.66 -5.81 -18.57
C VAL A 29 6.27 -4.43 -18.32
N PHE A 30 7.52 -4.34 -17.87
CA PHE A 30 8.20 -3.06 -17.67
C PHE A 30 8.67 -2.44 -19.00
N ASN A 31 8.50 -1.11 -19.10
CA ASN A 31 9.13 -0.34 -20.16
C ASN A 31 10.61 -0.15 -19.83
N GLN A 32 11.47 -0.94 -20.47
CA GLN A 32 12.91 -0.93 -20.22
C GLN A 32 13.61 0.42 -20.48
N GLN A 33 12.97 1.31 -21.27
CA GLN A 33 13.57 2.61 -21.64
C GLN A 33 13.09 3.77 -20.73
N GLN A 34 11.98 3.60 -20.02
CA GLN A 34 11.29 4.69 -19.30
C GLN A 34 10.84 4.30 -17.90
N TYR A 35 11.44 3.26 -17.31
CA TYR A 35 11.04 2.79 -16.00
C TYR A 35 11.63 3.64 -14.87
N ILE A 36 10.75 4.17 -14.01
CA ILE A 36 11.10 4.98 -12.83
C ILE A 36 10.83 4.15 -11.57
N GLN A 37 11.83 4.00 -10.73
CA GLN A 37 11.77 3.26 -9.47
C GLN A 37 11.79 4.23 -8.27
N HIS A 38 10.78 4.13 -7.38
CA HIS A 38 10.68 4.96 -6.19
C HIS A 38 11.08 4.24 -4.89
N ASN A 39 11.46 2.97 -4.93
CA ASN A 39 12.04 2.32 -3.76
C ASN A 39 13.50 2.77 -3.58
N PRO A 40 13.83 3.46 -2.46
CA PRO A 40 15.19 3.98 -2.23
C PRO A 40 16.27 2.89 -2.15
N HIS A 41 15.89 1.65 -1.88
CA HIS A 41 16.82 0.52 -1.76
C HIS A 41 17.09 -0.20 -3.09
N THR A 42 16.44 0.22 -4.19
CA THR A 42 16.55 -0.42 -5.50
C THR A 42 17.19 0.53 -6.50
N GLN A 43 18.11 0.02 -7.31
CA GLN A 43 18.70 0.81 -8.38
C GLN A 43 17.67 1.14 -9.44
N GLU A 44 17.91 2.24 -10.14
CA GLU A 44 17.05 2.72 -11.23
C GLU A 44 17.12 1.82 -12.46
N GLY A 45 16.05 1.87 -13.26
CA GLY A 45 15.97 1.22 -14.55
C GLY A 45 15.73 -0.29 -14.50
N SER A 46 15.65 -0.88 -15.70
CA SER A 46 15.38 -2.31 -15.85
C SER A 46 16.50 -3.19 -15.31
N GLU A 47 17.76 -2.75 -15.43
CA GLU A 47 18.91 -3.50 -14.91
C GLU A 47 18.84 -3.64 -13.37
N GLY A 48 18.45 -2.57 -12.67
CA GLY A 48 18.27 -2.60 -11.22
C GLY A 48 17.14 -3.54 -10.80
N LEU A 49 16.07 -3.60 -11.59
CA LEU A 49 14.96 -4.51 -11.37
C LEU A 49 15.36 -5.96 -11.62
N GLU A 50 16.06 -6.27 -12.71
CA GLU A 50 16.56 -7.61 -13.01
C GLU A 50 17.52 -8.11 -11.92
N GLU A 51 18.42 -7.25 -11.44
CA GLU A 51 19.30 -7.58 -10.33
C GLU A 51 18.52 -7.87 -9.05
N LEU A 52 17.48 -7.06 -8.76
CA LEU A 52 16.59 -7.28 -7.62
C LEU A 52 15.92 -8.65 -7.70
N PHE A 53 15.28 -8.97 -8.81
CA PHE A 53 14.59 -10.25 -9.02
C PHE A 53 15.57 -11.43 -8.92
N LYS A 54 16.72 -11.32 -9.56
CA LYS A 54 17.77 -12.34 -9.48
C LYS A 54 18.25 -12.57 -8.04
N ARG A 55 18.45 -11.52 -7.27
CA ARG A 55 18.84 -11.62 -5.86
C ARG A 55 17.74 -12.26 -5.01
N LEU A 56 16.48 -11.85 -5.21
CA LEU A 56 15.35 -12.38 -4.46
C LEU A 56 15.10 -13.85 -4.78
N SER A 57 15.18 -14.27 -6.04
CA SER A 57 14.97 -15.67 -6.45
C SER A 57 15.95 -16.65 -5.81
N GLN A 58 17.12 -16.18 -5.38
CA GLN A 58 18.12 -17.01 -4.68
C GLN A 58 17.76 -17.31 -3.22
N THR A 59 16.75 -16.64 -2.67
CA THR A 59 16.34 -16.80 -1.25
C THR A 59 15.27 -17.86 -1.05
N SER A 60 14.88 -18.62 -2.08
CA SER A 60 13.70 -19.50 -2.08
C SER A 60 12.44 -18.76 -1.66
N PRO A 61 12.12 -17.66 -2.34
CA PRO A 61 11.08 -16.74 -1.92
C PRO A 61 9.69 -17.39 -2.04
N ARG A 62 8.76 -16.89 -1.22
CA ARG A 62 7.32 -17.11 -1.42
C ARG A 62 6.66 -15.75 -1.56
N VAL A 63 5.73 -15.67 -2.50
CA VAL A 63 4.95 -14.47 -2.76
C VAL A 63 3.47 -14.82 -2.76
N ASN A 64 2.74 -14.27 -1.80
CA ASN A 64 1.31 -14.41 -1.68
C ASN A 64 0.66 -13.04 -1.97
N ILE A 65 0.04 -12.92 -3.15
CA ILE A 65 -0.71 -11.72 -3.50
C ILE A 65 -2.07 -11.83 -2.80
N VAL A 66 -2.24 -11.07 -1.73
CA VAL A 66 -3.43 -11.09 -0.89
C VAL A 66 -4.62 -10.48 -1.63
N ARG A 67 -4.38 -9.35 -2.31
CA ARG A 67 -5.38 -8.64 -3.13
C ARG A 67 -4.70 -7.71 -4.11
N ALA A 68 -5.35 -7.50 -5.25
CA ALA A 68 -4.88 -6.57 -6.27
C ALA A 68 -6.07 -5.80 -6.86
N PHE A 69 -5.87 -4.53 -7.15
CA PHE A 69 -6.90 -3.60 -7.60
C PHE A 69 -6.38 -2.77 -8.77
N GLU A 70 -7.30 -2.31 -9.62
CA GLU A 70 -6.98 -1.47 -10.77
C GLU A 70 -7.75 -0.15 -10.71
N ASP A 71 -7.05 0.95 -10.97
CA ASP A 71 -7.58 2.30 -10.98
C ASP A 71 -7.01 3.11 -12.15
N GLY A 72 -7.73 3.14 -13.25
CA GLY A 72 -7.26 3.80 -14.47
C GLY A 72 -5.95 3.21 -14.95
N ASP A 73 -4.89 4.02 -14.96
CA ASP A 73 -3.55 3.56 -15.35
C ASP A 73 -2.74 2.95 -14.21
N TYR A 74 -3.33 2.75 -13.05
CA TYR A 74 -2.65 2.19 -11.89
C TYR A 74 -3.15 0.80 -11.55
N VAL A 75 -2.23 -0.06 -11.12
CA VAL A 75 -2.52 -1.29 -10.38
C VAL A 75 -1.85 -1.17 -9.01
N PHE A 76 -2.58 -1.49 -7.95
CA PHE A 76 -2.00 -1.59 -6.62
C PHE A 76 -2.29 -2.94 -6.01
N ALA A 77 -1.28 -3.52 -5.36
CA ALA A 77 -1.34 -4.86 -4.81
C ALA A 77 -0.89 -4.88 -3.36
N HIS A 78 -1.63 -5.62 -2.52
CA HIS A 78 -1.26 -5.96 -1.16
C HIS A 78 -0.67 -7.36 -1.16
N THR A 79 0.59 -7.48 -0.77
CA THR A 79 1.36 -8.71 -0.96
C THR A 79 2.09 -9.09 0.33
N GLU A 80 2.09 -10.36 0.64
CA GLU A 80 2.94 -10.97 1.65
C GLU A 80 4.14 -11.62 0.97
N TYR A 81 5.33 -11.23 1.41
CA TYR A 81 6.61 -11.73 0.92
C TYR A 81 7.31 -12.54 1.99
N ASP A 82 7.72 -13.75 1.67
CA ASP A 82 8.58 -14.56 2.54
C ASP A 82 9.90 -14.81 1.80
N PHE A 83 10.86 -13.95 2.11
CA PHE A 83 12.22 -14.06 1.59
C PHE A 83 13.13 -14.70 2.65
N VAL A 84 14.06 -13.91 3.21
CA VAL A 84 14.81 -14.29 4.43
C VAL A 84 14.01 -13.98 5.69
N ARG A 85 13.09 -13.01 5.57
CA ARG A 85 12.11 -12.60 6.58
C ARG A 85 10.77 -12.39 5.92
N SER A 86 9.71 -12.71 6.64
CA SER A 86 8.36 -12.42 6.18
C SER A 86 8.10 -10.92 6.27
N ASN A 87 7.63 -10.36 5.15
CA ASN A 87 7.28 -8.95 5.02
C ASN A 87 5.88 -8.84 4.44
N ILE A 88 5.27 -7.69 4.64
CA ILE A 88 3.99 -7.31 4.04
C ILE A 88 4.19 -5.95 3.38
N GLY A 89 3.64 -5.77 2.19
CA GLY A 89 3.77 -4.51 1.48
C GLY A 89 2.64 -4.22 0.53
N PHE A 90 2.57 -2.95 0.15
CA PHE A 90 1.79 -2.47 -0.97
C PHE A 90 2.74 -2.07 -2.08
N GLY A 91 2.50 -2.59 -3.29
CA GLY A 91 3.13 -2.12 -4.51
C GLY A 91 2.13 -1.34 -5.35
N VAL A 92 2.56 -0.24 -5.93
CA VAL A 92 1.78 0.59 -6.86
C VAL A 92 2.54 0.68 -8.17
N PHE A 93 1.86 0.35 -9.26
CA PHE A 93 2.42 0.29 -10.61
C PHE A 93 1.62 1.20 -11.52
N ARG A 94 2.28 2.09 -12.25
CA ARG A 94 1.65 2.94 -13.26
C ARG A 94 1.97 2.44 -14.65
N PHE A 95 0.94 2.30 -15.45
CA PHE A 95 1.02 1.88 -16.84
C PHE A 95 0.98 3.05 -17.80
N GLU A 96 1.71 2.92 -18.89
CA GLU A 96 1.63 3.75 -20.07
C GLU A 96 1.88 2.88 -21.31
N ASN A 97 0.97 2.96 -22.29
CA ASN A 97 1.04 2.12 -23.51
C ASN A 97 1.24 0.62 -23.19
N ASP A 98 0.43 0.09 -22.28
CA ASP A 98 0.41 -1.31 -21.83
C ASP A 98 1.71 -1.81 -21.14
N HIS A 99 2.59 -0.89 -20.74
CA HIS A 99 3.80 -1.21 -19.99
C HIS A 99 3.85 -0.43 -18.67
N VAL A 100 4.44 -1.05 -17.67
CA VAL A 100 4.75 -0.37 -16.40
C VAL A 100 5.91 0.60 -16.62
N VAL A 101 5.67 1.87 -16.35
CA VAL A 101 6.65 2.95 -16.47
C VAL A 101 7.08 3.50 -15.12
N GLU A 102 6.36 3.17 -14.03
CA GLU A 102 6.67 3.72 -12.72
C GLU A 102 6.17 2.80 -11.61
N HIS A 103 6.96 2.69 -10.54
CA HIS A 103 6.67 1.80 -9.42
C HIS A 103 7.02 2.44 -8.08
N TRP A 104 6.09 2.35 -7.16
CA TRP A 104 6.24 2.66 -5.73
C TRP A 104 5.92 1.43 -4.89
N ASP A 105 6.51 1.34 -3.74
CA ASP A 105 6.16 0.34 -2.76
C ASP A 105 6.24 0.88 -1.34
N ASN A 106 5.69 0.15 -0.39
CA ASN A 106 5.85 0.36 1.04
C ASN A 106 5.86 -1.00 1.72
N ILE A 107 6.98 -1.37 2.33
CA ILE A 107 7.21 -2.72 2.82
C ILE A 107 7.62 -2.67 4.29
N GLN A 108 6.96 -3.46 5.13
CA GLN A 108 7.32 -3.63 6.53
C GLN A 108 7.47 -5.10 6.91
N PRO A 109 8.26 -5.42 7.95
CA PRO A 109 8.28 -6.76 8.52
C PRO A 109 6.88 -7.21 8.97
N ARG A 110 6.54 -8.46 8.68
CA ARG A 110 5.33 -9.09 9.24
C ARG A 110 5.43 -9.10 10.76
N GLN A 111 4.33 -8.77 11.41
CA GLN A 111 4.18 -8.81 12.86
C GLN A 111 3.11 -9.83 13.25
N ASP A 112 3.10 -10.19 14.52
CA ASP A 112 2.06 -11.05 15.10
C ASP A 112 0.67 -10.38 14.99
N PRO A 113 -0.41 -11.16 15.08
CA PRO A 113 -1.76 -10.62 15.12
C PRO A 113 -1.90 -9.50 16.16
N ASN A 114 -2.73 -8.53 15.88
CA ASN A 114 -3.03 -7.46 16.83
C ASN A 114 -3.81 -7.98 18.05
N ILE A 115 -4.08 -7.11 19.01
CA ILE A 115 -4.80 -7.46 20.24
C ILE A 115 -6.22 -7.99 19.98
N SER A 116 -6.80 -7.72 18.81
CA SER A 116 -8.09 -8.26 18.36
C SER A 116 -7.96 -9.61 17.64
N GLY A 117 -6.74 -10.15 17.52
CA GLY A 117 -6.46 -11.43 16.87
C GLY A 117 -6.38 -11.37 15.34
N LEU A 118 -6.33 -10.18 14.74
CA LEU A 118 -6.30 -9.99 13.29
C LEU A 118 -4.89 -9.73 12.78
N THR A 119 -4.57 -10.31 11.62
CA THR A 119 -3.32 -10.10 10.92
C THR A 119 -3.46 -9.04 9.83
N LEU A 120 -2.32 -8.53 9.34
CA LEU A 120 -2.29 -7.54 8.24
C LEU A 120 -2.83 -8.07 6.90
N VAL A 121 -3.04 -9.38 6.73
CA VAL A 121 -3.40 -9.99 5.44
C VAL A 121 -4.82 -10.53 5.38
N GLU A 122 -5.49 -10.69 6.50
CA GLU A 122 -6.87 -11.19 6.57
C GLU A 122 -7.89 -10.22 5.98
N GLY A 123 -9.13 -10.70 5.83
CA GLY A 123 -10.25 -9.92 5.34
C GLY A 123 -10.54 -10.11 3.84
N PRO A 124 -11.54 -9.39 3.31
CA PRO A 124 -11.96 -9.51 1.92
C PRO A 124 -10.84 -9.15 0.94
N SER A 125 -10.79 -9.85 -0.19
CA SER A 125 -9.79 -9.65 -1.25
C SER A 125 -10.37 -9.08 -2.55
N GLU A 126 -11.68 -9.15 -2.73
CA GLU A 126 -12.36 -8.76 -3.95
C GLU A 126 -13.10 -7.44 -3.78
N ALA A 127 -12.95 -6.53 -4.74
CA ALA A 127 -13.70 -5.29 -4.75
C ALA A 127 -15.17 -5.53 -5.11
N THR A 128 -16.03 -4.81 -4.44
CA THR A 128 -17.47 -4.70 -4.73
C THR A 128 -17.84 -3.23 -4.93
N ASP A 129 -19.10 -2.93 -5.24
CA ASP A 129 -19.60 -1.56 -5.36
C ASP A 129 -18.81 -0.71 -6.37
N HIS A 130 -18.43 -1.30 -7.52
CA HIS A 130 -17.62 -0.63 -8.55
C HIS A 130 -18.25 0.69 -9.07
N ASN A 131 -19.58 0.81 -9.02
CA ASN A 131 -20.26 2.04 -9.37
C ASN A 131 -20.08 3.18 -8.34
N LEU A 132 -19.53 2.88 -7.16
CA LEU A 132 -19.25 3.84 -6.10
C LEU A 132 -17.75 4.18 -5.99
N THR A 133 -16.90 3.68 -6.90
CA THR A 133 -15.44 3.88 -6.83
C THR A 133 -15.06 5.34 -6.58
N GLU A 134 -15.59 6.27 -7.37
CA GLU A 134 -15.25 7.68 -7.25
C GLU A 134 -15.79 8.30 -5.96
N THR A 135 -17.00 7.94 -5.53
CA THR A 135 -17.56 8.38 -4.25
C THR A 135 -16.71 7.88 -3.07
N ASN A 136 -16.30 6.62 -3.11
CA ASN A 136 -15.46 6.02 -2.07
C ASN A 136 -14.06 6.67 -2.03
N ARG A 137 -13.46 6.96 -3.20
CA ARG A 137 -12.21 7.73 -3.31
C ARG A 137 -12.32 9.09 -2.61
N GLN A 138 -13.40 9.85 -2.91
CA GLN A 138 -13.65 11.16 -2.31
C GLN A 138 -13.85 11.06 -0.80
N THR A 139 -14.57 10.04 -0.32
CA THR A 139 -14.79 9.80 1.11
C THR A 139 -13.47 9.59 1.85
N VAL A 140 -12.58 8.71 1.32
CA VAL A 140 -11.27 8.45 1.94
C VAL A 140 -10.36 9.67 1.82
N SER A 141 -10.34 10.34 0.66
CA SER A 141 -9.54 11.57 0.48
C SER A 141 -9.94 12.63 1.52
N ALA A 142 -11.24 12.85 1.70
CA ALA A 142 -11.75 13.80 2.70
C ALA A 142 -11.38 13.38 4.13
N PHE A 143 -11.47 12.09 4.45
CA PHE A 143 -11.05 11.55 5.74
C PHE A 143 -9.57 11.79 5.99
N VAL A 144 -8.69 11.39 5.06
CA VAL A 144 -7.24 11.54 5.22
C VAL A 144 -6.87 13.02 5.35
N GLU A 145 -7.37 13.88 4.47
CA GLU A 145 -7.10 15.32 4.51
C GLU A 145 -7.61 15.99 5.79
N THR A 146 -8.82 15.67 6.21
CA THR A 146 -9.46 16.37 7.34
C THR A 146 -8.97 15.81 8.67
N VAL A 147 -8.98 14.49 8.82
CA VAL A 147 -8.70 13.84 10.11
C VAL A 147 -7.21 13.58 10.30
N LEU A 148 -6.51 13.02 9.30
CA LEU A 148 -5.12 12.64 9.46
C LEU A 148 -4.17 13.83 9.25
N VAL A 149 -4.31 14.55 8.11
CA VAL A 149 -3.41 15.67 7.76
C VAL A 149 -3.70 16.91 8.62
N ARG A 150 -4.95 17.36 8.66
CA ARG A 150 -5.34 18.58 9.41
C ARG A 150 -5.61 18.31 10.89
N ARG A 151 -5.59 17.04 11.33
CA ARG A 151 -5.79 16.61 12.71
C ARG A 151 -7.12 17.09 13.33
N GLN A 152 -8.18 17.19 12.52
CA GLN A 152 -9.51 17.59 12.98
C GLN A 152 -10.24 16.39 13.59
N PHE A 153 -9.72 15.85 14.69
CA PHE A 153 -10.22 14.61 15.31
C PHE A 153 -11.67 14.71 15.81
N ALA A 154 -12.20 15.91 15.98
CA ALA A 154 -13.63 16.09 16.29
C ALA A 154 -14.56 15.53 15.20
N GLN A 155 -14.09 15.42 13.96
CA GLN A 155 -14.84 14.89 12.82
C GLN A 155 -14.57 13.40 12.54
N LEU A 156 -13.74 12.77 13.35
CA LEU A 156 -13.31 11.38 13.09
C LEU A 156 -14.50 10.41 13.04
N GLU A 157 -15.40 10.48 14.03
CA GLU A 157 -16.53 9.57 14.14
C GLU A 157 -17.51 9.70 12.95
N ASP A 158 -17.59 10.86 12.29
CA ASP A 158 -18.46 11.09 11.15
C ASP A 158 -18.13 10.18 9.96
N HIS A 159 -16.95 9.62 9.91
CA HIS A 159 -16.48 8.75 8.84
C HIS A 159 -16.81 7.27 9.04
N PHE A 160 -17.33 6.87 10.19
CA PHE A 160 -17.59 5.48 10.56
C PHE A 160 -19.09 5.22 10.81
N GLU A 161 -19.50 3.95 10.74
CA GLU A 161 -20.83 3.54 11.18
C GLU A 161 -20.79 3.23 12.69
N GLY A 162 -21.17 4.17 13.52
CA GLY A 162 -21.09 4.04 14.97
C GLY A 162 -19.63 3.96 15.47
N SER A 163 -19.33 2.95 16.28
CA SER A 163 -17.99 2.72 16.85
C SER A 163 -17.19 1.62 16.12
N GLU A 164 -17.73 1.12 15.03
CA GLU A 164 -17.18 -0.06 14.35
C GLU A 164 -16.04 0.31 13.40
N LEU A 165 -14.90 -0.34 13.58
CA LEU A 165 -13.77 -0.37 12.65
C LEU A 165 -13.02 -1.67 12.84
N ILE A 166 -12.91 -2.48 11.80
CA ILE A 166 -12.03 -3.65 11.76
C ILE A 166 -10.62 -3.14 11.47
N GLN A 167 -9.69 -3.41 12.38
CA GLN A 167 -8.35 -2.89 12.33
C GLN A 167 -7.33 -4.01 12.20
N HIS A 168 -6.49 -3.94 11.15
CA HIS A 168 -5.44 -4.94 10.90
C HIS A 168 -4.03 -4.45 11.26
N ASN A 169 -3.86 -3.21 11.68
CA ASN A 169 -2.57 -2.71 12.14
C ASN A 169 -2.18 -3.48 13.43
N PRO A 170 -0.95 -4.05 13.50
CA PRO A 170 -0.52 -4.87 14.63
C PRO A 170 -0.55 -4.17 15.99
N GLN A 171 -0.48 -2.85 15.99
CA GLN A 171 -0.39 -2.04 17.22
C GLN A 171 -1.76 -1.50 17.66
N LEU A 172 -2.82 -1.75 16.90
CA LEU A 172 -4.15 -1.22 17.18
C LEU A 172 -5.17 -2.34 17.38
N SER A 173 -6.10 -2.14 18.30
CA SER A 173 -7.29 -2.97 18.41
C SER A 173 -8.41 -2.46 17.51
N ASN A 174 -9.44 -3.28 17.31
CA ASN A 174 -10.66 -2.88 16.64
C ASN A 174 -11.34 -1.69 17.32
N GLY A 175 -12.10 -0.95 16.53
CA GLY A 175 -12.97 0.13 16.97
C GLY A 175 -12.39 1.54 16.80
N VAL A 176 -13.29 2.46 16.53
CA VAL A 176 -12.98 3.88 16.26
C VAL A 176 -12.28 4.54 17.47
N LYS A 177 -12.65 4.13 18.69
CA LYS A 177 -12.03 4.65 19.94
C LYS A 177 -10.54 4.33 20.02
N ALA A 178 -10.14 3.10 19.67
CA ALA A 178 -8.73 2.69 19.67
C ALA A 178 -7.95 3.44 18.59
N PHE A 179 -8.55 3.61 17.43
CA PHE A 179 -7.96 4.38 16.34
C PHE A 179 -7.77 5.86 16.71
N ARG A 180 -8.81 6.49 17.32
CA ARG A 180 -8.70 7.85 17.86
C ARG A 180 -7.55 7.98 18.85
N ALA A 181 -7.49 7.08 19.83
CA ALA A 181 -6.44 7.11 20.85
C ALA A 181 -5.04 7.10 20.23
N ALA A 182 -4.81 6.25 19.23
CA ALA A 182 -3.53 6.18 18.52
C ALA A 182 -3.17 7.49 17.80
N LEU A 183 -4.16 8.19 17.23
CA LEU A 183 -3.94 9.46 16.52
C LEU A 183 -3.71 10.64 17.48
N GLU A 184 -4.30 10.59 18.68
CA GLU A 184 -4.23 11.69 19.66
C GLU A 184 -3.04 11.53 20.62
N GLU A 185 -2.57 10.30 20.87
CA GLU A 185 -1.49 10.04 21.80
C GLU A 185 -0.14 10.60 21.33
N ARG A 186 0.23 11.74 21.91
CA ARG A 186 1.57 12.31 21.78
C ARG A 186 2.57 11.82 22.84
N ASN A 187 2.13 11.18 23.92
CA ASN A 187 2.95 11.03 25.14
C ASN A 187 2.72 9.77 26.00
N GLY A 188 2.15 8.69 25.54
CA GLY A 188 1.81 7.62 26.49
C GLY A 188 2.49 6.27 26.25
N ALA A 189 2.42 5.71 25.07
CA ALA A 189 2.83 4.34 24.80
C ALA A 189 3.97 4.22 23.76
N GLY A 190 4.67 5.30 23.46
CA GLY A 190 5.82 5.28 22.54
C GLY A 190 5.49 5.14 21.05
N PHE A 191 4.28 5.52 20.65
CA PHE A 191 3.88 5.48 19.26
C PHE A 191 3.21 6.80 18.86
N THR A 192 3.92 7.62 18.10
CA THR A 192 3.44 8.89 17.54
C THR A 192 3.37 8.78 16.03
N ILE A 193 2.25 9.16 15.42
CA ILE A 193 2.09 9.22 13.96
C ILE A 193 1.65 10.63 13.57
N GLU A 194 2.29 11.18 12.54
CA GLU A 194 1.90 12.44 11.91
C GLU A 194 1.82 12.25 10.40
N TYR A 195 0.78 12.81 9.79
CA TYR A 195 0.51 12.76 8.35
C TYR A 195 0.51 14.20 7.77
N PRO A 196 1.66 14.82 7.53
CA PRO A 196 1.68 16.19 7.00
C PRO A 196 1.20 16.29 5.55
N ARG A 197 1.23 15.19 4.78
CA ARG A 197 0.93 15.25 3.34
C ARG A 197 0.35 13.96 2.79
N LEU A 198 -0.75 14.10 2.04
CA LEU A 198 -1.32 13.09 1.17
C LEU A 198 -0.75 13.24 -0.25
N HIS A 199 -0.20 12.18 -0.83
CA HIS A 199 0.38 12.19 -2.18
C HIS A 199 -0.57 11.57 -3.21
N ARG A 200 -1.24 10.45 -2.87
CA ARG A 200 -2.05 9.70 -3.84
C ARG A 200 -3.21 9.00 -3.17
N VAL A 201 -4.31 8.89 -3.91
CA VAL A 201 -5.46 8.06 -3.52
C VAL A 201 -5.88 7.24 -4.73
N LEU A 202 -5.87 5.93 -4.60
CA LEU A 202 -6.26 4.96 -5.63
C LEU A 202 -7.46 4.15 -5.14
N ALA A 203 -8.38 3.82 -6.03
CA ALA A 203 -9.61 3.15 -5.64
C ALA A 203 -10.12 2.16 -6.70
N GLU A 204 -10.60 1.01 -6.25
CA GLU A 204 -11.46 0.12 -7.02
C GLU A 204 -12.65 -0.32 -6.15
N GLY A 205 -13.87 0.01 -6.60
CA GLY A 205 -15.08 -0.32 -5.85
C GLY A 205 -15.07 0.26 -4.44
N ASN A 206 -15.19 -0.61 -3.47
CA ASN A 206 -15.20 -0.28 -2.04
C ASN A 206 -13.81 -0.34 -1.38
N PHE A 207 -12.72 -0.54 -2.13
CA PHE A 207 -11.35 -0.47 -1.64
C PHE A 207 -10.65 0.80 -2.10
N VAL A 208 -10.01 1.49 -1.16
CA VAL A 208 -9.29 2.75 -1.42
C VAL A 208 -7.96 2.74 -0.70
N LEU A 209 -6.86 2.91 -1.45
CA LEU A 209 -5.51 3.06 -0.93
C LEU A 209 -5.14 4.54 -0.86
N SER A 210 -4.70 5.03 0.28
CA SER A 210 -4.03 6.32 0.41
C SER A 210 -2.53 6.13 0.59
N VAL A 211 -1.75 6.99 -0.07
CA VAL A 211 -0.29 7.08 0.05
C VAL A 211 0.04 8.42 0.66
N SER A 212 0.61 8.39 1.85
CA SER A 212 0.92 9.60 2.62
C SER A 212 2.37 9.62 3.07
N GLU A 213 2.90 10.83 3.20
CA GLU A 213 4.18 11.13 3.81
C GLU A 213 3.98 11.58 5.25
N GLY A 214 4.91 11.22 6.13
CA GLY A 214 4.80 11.65 7.50
C GLY A 214 5.94 11.23 8.41
N SER A 215 5.65 11.09 9.68
CA SER A 215 6.61 10.58 10.65
C SER A 215 5.98 9.59 11.61
N ARG A 216 6.78 8.61 12.02
CA ARG A 216 6.49 7.69 13.11
C ARG A 216 7.59 7.84 14.15
N ASN A 217 7.23 8.26 15.38
CA ASN A 217 8.20 8.54 16.44
C ASN A 217 9.33 9.50 15.98
N ASP A 218 8.96 10.57 15.29
CA ASP A 218 9.86 11.55 14.69
C ASP A 218 10.78 11.02 13.58
N VAL A 219 10.61 9.77 13.15
CA VAL A 219 11.32 9.21 12.00
C VAL A 219 10.49 9.44 10.74
N HIS A 220 11.10 10.04 9.70
CA HIS A 220 10.47 10.26 8.40
C HIS A 220 10.00 8.93 7.82
N SER A 221 8.72 8.83 7.49
CA SER A 221 8.07 7.58 7.12
C SER A 221 7.06 7.76 5.99
N SER A 222 6.85 6.70 5.23
CA SER A 222 5.75 6.58 4.29
C SER A 222 4.66 5.68 4.86
N PHE A 223 3.41 6.06 4.60
CA PHE A 223 2.21 5.38 5.05
C PHE A 223 1.37 4.98 3.85
N TYR A 224 1.09 3.68 3.75
CA TYR A 224 0.14 3.15 2.77
C TYR A 224 -1.02 2.56 3.55
N ASP A 225 -2.17 3.25 3.51
CA ASP A 225 -3.37 2.91 4.26
C ASP A 225 -4.47 2.46 3.30
N LEU A 226 -4.81 1.17 3.34
CA LEU A 226 -5.91 0.60 2.57
C LEU A 226 -7.17 0.60 3.43
N PHE A 227 -8.21 1.21 2.92
CA PHE A 227 -9.53 1.23 3.54
C PHE A 227 -10.51 0.43 2.70
N ARG A 228 -11.40 -0.31 3.38
CA ARG A 228 -12.60 -0.84 2.78
C ARG A 228 -13.81 -0.10 3.34
N LEU A 229 -14.68 0.31 2.41
CA LEU A 229 -15.91 1.01 2.77
C LEU A 229 -17.11 0.07 2.75
N SER A 230 -18.09 0.38 3.57
CA SER A 230 -19.41 -0.24 3.58
C SER A 230 -20.44 0.87 3.78
N LYS A 231 -21.46 0.92 2.92
CA LYS A 231 -22.52 1.94 2.98
C LYS A 231 -21.98 3.40 3.01
N GLY A 232 -20.88 3.66 2.31
CA GLY A 232 -20.25 4.98 2.25
C GLY A 232 -19.46 5.38 3.51
N LYS A 233 -19.18 4.44 4.43
CA LYS A 233 -18.41 4.65 5.65
C LYS A 233 -17.19 3.74 5.68
N LEU A 234 -16.13 4.16 6.37
CA LEU A 234 -14.94 3.35 6.63
C LEU A 234 -15.32 2.20 7.56
N ALA A 235 -15.07 0.97 7.13
CA ALA A 235 -15.44 -0.23 7.85
C ALA A 235 -14.23 -1.06 8.28
N GLU A 236 -13.13 -1.00 7.52
CA GLU A 236 -11.96 -1.84 7.72
C GLU A 236 -10.71 -1.13 7.23
N HIS A 237 -9.58 -1.37 7.90
CA HIS A 237 -8.32 -0.69 7.63
C HIS A 237 -7.12 -1.63 7.75
N TRP A 238 -6.25 -1.61 6.75
CA TRP A 238 -4.91 -2.19 6.73
C TRP A 238 -3.90 -1.08 6.46
N GLY A 239 -2.74 -1.14 7.08
CA GLY A 239 -1.71 -0.15 6.83
C GLY A 239 -0.31 -0.70 6.92
N THR A 240 0.59 -0.20 6.10
CA THR A 240 2.03 -0.41 6.22
C THR A 240 2.73 0.92 6.45
N ILE A 241 3.73 0.89 7.32
CA ILE A 241 4.56 2.03 7.66
C ILE A 241 6.01 1.65 7.39
N GLU A 242 6.68 2.41 6.54
CA GLU A 242 8.09 2.20 6.21
C GLU A 242 8.89 3.45 6.53
N ASP A 243 9.96 3.28 7.31
CA ASP A 243 10.88 4.37 7.60
C ASP A 243 11.70 4.69 6.34
N ILE A 244 11.72 5.96 5.95
CA ILE A 244 12.45 6.43 4.78
C ILE A 244 13.91 6.63 5.18
N PRO A 245 14.86 5.92 4.55
CA PRO A 245 16.27 6.06 4.88
C PRO A 245 16.77 7.46 4.52
N PRO A 246 17.87 7.93 5.14
CA PRO A 246 18.48 9.18 4.75
C PRO A 246 18.92 9.13 3.28
N HIS A 247 18.81 10.25 2.58
CA HIS A 247 19.07 10.36 1.13
C HIS A 247 20.46 9.80 0.72
N SER A 248 21.46 9.88 1.61
CA SER A 248 22.80 9.32 1.38
C SER A 248 22.84 7.78 1.25
N ALA A 249 21.77 7.09 1.66
CA ALA A 249 21.61 5.64 1.54
C ALA A 249 20.78 5.22 0.32
N TRP A 250 20.25 6.17 -0.44
CA TRP A 250 19.40 5.90 -1.60
C TRP A 250 20.23 5.38 -2.78
N LYS A 251 19.63 4.50 -3.55
CA LYS A 251 20.21 3.93 -4.77
C LYS A 251 19.66 4.54 -6.06
N ASN A 252 18.67 5.41 -5.94
CA ASN A 252 18.12 6.24 -7.01
C ASN A 252 17.71 7.60 -6.43
N ASP A 253 17.49 8.60 -7.29
CA ASP A 253 17.16 9.97 -6.90
C ASP A 253 15.71 10.37 -7.25
N ASN A 254 14.83 9.40 -7.50
CA ASN A 254 13.46 9.68 -7.97
C ASN A 254 12.49 10.12 -6.87
N GLY A 255 12.90 10.03 -5.60
CA GLY A 255 12.03 10.27 -4.46
C GLY A 255 11.20 9.03 -4.08
N LYS A 256 10.64 9.05 -2.85
CA LYS A 256 9.81 7.95 -2.34
C LYS A 256 8.34 8.05 -2.79
N PHE A 257 7.86 9.24 -3.23
CA PHE A 257 6.45 9.53 -3.50
C PHE A 257 6.15 9.96 -4.93
#